data_86acc0e9524eb0aea01fc2c1988c0a9a
#
_entry.id   86acc0e9524eb0aea01fc2c1988c0a9a
#
_cell.length_a   1.000
_cell.length_b   1.000
_cell.length_c   1.000
_cell.angle_alpha   90.00
_cell.angle_beta   90.00
_cell.angle_gamma   90.00
#
_symmetry.space_group_name_H-M   'P 1'
#
loop_
_entity.id
_entity.type
_entity.pdbx_description
1 polymer ?
#
loop_
_entity_poly.entity_id
_entity_poly.type
_entity_poly.pdbx_seq_one_letter_code
_entity_poly.pdbx_strand_id
1 'polypeptide(L)'
;MNNINNINNANKSNITEIVVVSDTHRSTGFIETLVNRHPNAKAYLHAGDSELQSFELEPFLSVKGNCDYYITNPIRLIDIKGIKILMFHGDKFFLDLDMLVNYGNNYDAKIVIHGHTHIPYYNCVDGVHILCPGSIAYPRVSKATYALISIDNITKNIKVEILNYANR
;
A
#
# COMPACT_ATOMS: atom_id res chain seq x y z
N MET A 1 9.27 -35.99 -12.24
CA MET A 1 9.04 -34.55 -12.54
C MET A 1 7.94 -33.89 -11.67
N ASN A 2 7.40 -34.52 -10.64
CA ASN A 2 6.25 -33.99 -9.87
C ASN A 2 6.57 -33.22 -8.57
N ASN A 3 7.86 -33.13 -8.15
CA ASN A 3 8.19 -32.51 -6.85
C ASN A 3 8.41 -30.98 -6.90
N ILE A 4 8.75 -30.42 -8.05
CA ILE A 4 9.05 -28.97 -8.15
C ILE A 4 7.76 -28.14 -8.13
N ASN A 5 6.68 -28.63 -8.76
CA ASN A 5 5.40 -27.91 -8.78
C ASN A 5 4.70 -27.88 -7.40
N ASN A 6 4.89 -28.90 -6.56
CA ASN A 6 4.33 -28.95 -5.22
C ASN A 6 5.03 -27.99 -4.25
N ILE A 7 6.34 -27.79 -4.39
CA ILE A 7 7.12 -26.84 -3.55
C ILE A 7 6.71 -25.40 -3.87
N ASN A 8 6.51 -25.06 -5.14
CA ASN A 8 6.10 -23.72 -5.56
C ASN A 8 4.67 -23.38 -5.11
N ASN A 9 3.76 -24.34 -5.11
CA ASN A 9 2.39 -24.14 -4.62
C ASN A 9 2.31 -24.05 -3.08
N ALA A 10 3.10 -24.82 -2.35
CA ALA A 10 3.19 -24.73 -0.89
C ALA A 10 3.77 -23.38 -0.42
N ASN A 11 4.78 -22.85 -1.12
CA ASN A 11 5.34 -21.53 -0.80
C ASN A 11 4.35 -20.39 -1.10
N LYS A 12 3.51 -20.51 -2.11
CA LYS A 12 2.51 -19.48 -2.45
C LYS A 12 1.38 -19.39 -1.42
N SER A 13 1.07 -20.48 -0.71
CA SER A 13 0.06 -20.53 0.37
C SER A 13 0.50 -19.80 1.65
N ASN A 14 1.80 -19.55 1.83
CA ASN A 14 2.36 -18.92 3.01
C ASN A 14 2.62 -17.41 2.86
N ILE A 15 2.38 -16.85 1.68
CA ILE A 15 2.56 -15.41 1.43
C ILE A 15 1.23 -14.70 1.50
N THR A 16 1.19 -13.61 2.25
CA THR A 16 0.09 -12.64 2.26
C THR A 16 0.48 -11.44 1.42
N GLU A 17 -0.28 -11.15 0.38
CA GLU A 17 -0.09 -9.99 -0.48
C GLU A 17 -1.03 -8.86 -0.11
N ILE A 18 -0.54 -7.62 -0.20
CA ILE A 18 -1.29 -6.37 0.03
C ILE A 18 -0.97 -5.43 -1.12
N VAL A 19 -2.01 -4.97 -1.82
CA VAL A 19 -1.89 -3.97 -2.89
C VAL A 19 -2.06 -2.58 -2.30
N VAL A 20 -1.17 -1.64 -2.64
CA VAL A 20 -1.19 -0.27 -2.13
C VAL A 20 -1.16 0.73 -3.27
N VAL A 21 -2.11 1.66 -3.25
CA VAL A 21 -2.21 2.79 -4.19
C VAL A 21 -2.36 4.11 -3.43
N SER A 22 -2.18 5.23 -4.11
CA SER A 22 -2.44 6.59 -3.61
C SER A 22 -2.70 7.55 -4.76
N ASP A 23 -3.28 8.70 -4.43
CA ASP A 23 -3.37 9.85 -5.32
C ASP A 23 -3.98 9.50 -6.69
N THR A 24 -5.18 8.89 -6.65
CA THR A 24 -5.88 8.40 -7.84
C THR A 24 -6.84 9.41 -8.46
N HIS A 25 -7.20 10.48 -7.75
CA HIS A 25 -7.92 11.67 -8.22
C HIS A 25 -9.06 11.34 -9.19
N ARG A 26 -10.15 10.77 -8.67
CA ARG A 26 -11.37 10.37 -9.40
C ARG A 26 -11.19 9.24 -10.44
N SER A 27 -9.99 8.71 -10.61
CA SER A 27 -9.80 7.51 -11.43
C SER A 27 -10.42 6.30 -10.76
N THR A 28 -11.16 5.47 -11.50
CA THR A 28 -11.73 4.20 -11.00
C THR A 28 -11.20 2.98 -11.74
N GLY A 29 -10.65 3.17 -12.95
CA GLY A 29 -10.19 2.05 -13.79
C GLY A 29 -9.05 1.22 -13.18
N PHE A 30 -8.34 1.76 -12.19
CA PHE A 30 -7.29 1.02 -11.48
C PHE A 30 -7.86 -0.10 -10.60
N ILE A 31 -9.09 0.03 -10.10
CA ILE A 31 -9.70 -0.91 -9.16
C ILE A 31 -9.81 -2.28 -9.83
N GLU A 32 -10.55 -2.36 -10.94
CA GLU A 32 -10.71 -3.61 -11.69
C GLU A 32 -9.36 -4.16 -12.16
N THR A 33 -8.49 -3.29 -12.67
CA THR A 33 -7.17 -3.67 -13.17
C THR A 33 -6.32 -4.35 -12.08
N LEU A 34 -6.24 -3.75 -10.88
CA LEU A 34 -5.39 -4.26 -9.81
C LEU A 34 -6.02 -5.46 -9.09
N VAL A 35 -7.35 -5.48 -8.95
CA VAL A 35 -8.06 -6.66 -8.41
C VAL A 35 -7.85 -7.88 -9.32
N ASN A 36 -7.94 -7.70 -10.63
CA ASN A 36 -7.69 -8.79 -11.59
C ASN A 36 -6.22 -9.22 -11.63
N ARG A 37 -5.26 -8.31 -11.42
CA ARG A 37 -3.82 -8.66 -11.34
C ARG A 37 -3.46 -9.40 -10.06
N HIS A 38 -4.12 -9.06 -8.96
CA HIS A 38 -3.81 -9.60 -7.63
C HIS A 38 -5.05 -10.22 -6.97
N PRO A 39 -5.75 -11.17 -7.61
CA PRO A 39 -7.05 -11.66 -7.13
C PRO A 39 -6.98 -12.37 -5.77
N ASN A 40 -5.79 -12.73 -5.33
CA ASN A 40 -5.56 -13.40 -4.04
C ASN A 40 -4.99 -12.43 -2.98
N ALA A 41 -4.88 -11.14 -3.27
CA ALA A 41 -4.43 -10.16 -2.29
C ALA A 41 -5.36 -10.16 -1.07
N LYS A 42 -4.77 -10.13 0.11
CA LYS A 42 -5.51 -10.14 1.39
C LYS A 42 -6.13 -8.78 1.69
N ALA A 43 -5.51 -7.72 1.22
CA ALA A 43 -6.00 -6.37 1.39
C ALA A 43 -5.60 -5.47 0.21
N TYR A 44 -6.43 -4.48 -0.01
CA TYR A 44 -6.21 -3.39 -0.96
C TYR A 44 -6.28 -2.09 -0.17
N LEU A 45 -5.22 -1.30 -0.18
CA LEU A 45 -5.06 -0.09 0.62
C LEU A 45 -4.89 1.13 -0.28
N HIS A 46 -5.53 2.23 0.11
CA HIS A 46 -5.46 3.51 -0.61
C HIS A 46 -4.99 4.61 0.35
N ALA A 47 -3.84 5.19 0.11
CA ALA A 47 -3.22 6.17 1.00
C ALA A 47 -3.70 7.63 0.77
N GLY A 48 -4.97 7.81 0.37
CA GLY A 48 -5.64 9.11 0.28
C GLY A 48 -5.60 9.77 -1.09
N ASP A 49 -6.36 10.85 -1.22
CA ASP A 49 -6.62 11.59 -2.46
C ASP A 49 -7.23 10.73 -3.56
N SER A 50 -8.30 10.03 -3.20
CA SER A 50 -9.16 9.32 -4.14
C SER A 50 -10.20 10.24 -4.79
N GLU A 51 -10.72 11.19 -4.01
CA GLU A 51 -11.87 12.05 -4.31
C GLU A 51 -13.17 11.28 -4.60
N LEU A 52 -13.24 10.02 -4.15
CA LEU A 52 -14.36 9.09 -4.32
C LEU A 52 -15.05 8.82 -2.99
N GLN A 53 -16.26 8.28 -3.05
CA GLN A 53 -16.92 7.73 -1.87
C GLN A 53 -16.36 6.34 -1.54
N SER A 54 -16.48 5.93 -0.27
CA SER A 54 -15.90 4.65 0.18
C SER A 54 -16.40 3.45 -0.61
N PHE A 55 -17.68 3.44 -1.00
CA PHE A 55 -18.26 2.32 -1.77
C PHE A 55 -17.76 2.27 -3.22
N GLU A 56 -17.34 3.41 -3.78
CA GLU A 56 -16.76 3.47 -5.13
C GLU A 56 -15.32 2.94 -5.16
N LEU A 57 -14.65 2.89 -3.98
CA LEU A 57 -13.29 2.40 -3.83
C LEU A 57 -13.22 0.90 -3.54
N GLU A 58 -14.33 0.25 -3.23
CA GLU A 58 -14.26 -1.18 -2.89
C GLU A 58 -13.52 -2.01 -3.94
N PRO A 59 -12.62 -2.89 -3.51
CA PRO A 59 -12.30 -3.34 -2.15
C PRO A 59 -11.18 -2.54 -1.44
N PHE A 60 -10.80 -1.35 -1.89
CA PHE A 60 -9.74 -0.56 -1.31
C PHE A 60 -10.18 0.15 -0.01
N LEU A 61 -9.47 -0.10 1.08
CA LEU A 61 -9.61 0.62 2.35
C LEU A 61 -8.79 1.90 2.30
N SER A 62 -9.43 3.07 2.38
CA SER A 62 -8.78 4.37 2.23
C SER A 62 -8.62 5.13 3.54
N VAL A 63 -7.62 6.01 3.59
CA VAL A 63 -7.51 7.15 4.50
C VAL A 63 -7.89 8.44 3.78
N LYS A 64 -8.21 9.50 4.56
CA LYS A 64 -8.48 10.82 4.03
C LYS A 64 -7.21 11.50 3.57
N GLY A 65 -7.18 11.97 2.32
CA GLY A 65 -6.22 12.93 1.81
C GLY A 65 -6.77 14.38 1.83
N ASN A 66 -5.96 15.33 1.39
CA ASN A 66 -6.35 16.75 1.36
C ASN A 66 -7.42 17.06 0.31
N CYS A 67 -7.50 16.27 -0.76
CA CYS A 67 -8.52 16.41 -1.80
C CYS A 67 -9.80 15.61 -1.51
N ASP A 68 -9.80 14.72 -0.50
CA ASP A 68 -10.95 13.89 -0.18
C ASP A 68 -12.00 14.64 0.63
N TYR A 69 -13.23 14.63 0.13
CA TYR A 69 -14.39 15.18 0.83
C TYR A 69 -15.16 14.10 1.60
N TYR A 70 -15.33 12.93 1.00
CA TYR A 70 -16.21 11.87 1.54
C TYR A 70 -15.50 10.91 2.49
N ILE A 71 -14.18 10.73 2.33
CA ILE A 71 -13.37 9.92 3.24
C ILE A 71 -13.06 10.75 4.48
N THR A 72 -13.31 10.22 5.67
CA THR A 72 -13.19 10.97 6.95
C THR A 72 -12.05 10.53 7.84
N ASN A 73 -11.59 9.28 7.74
CA ASN A 73 -10.56 8.73 8.59
C ASN A 73 -9.16 9.18 8.14
N PRO A 74 -8.46 10.05 8.91
CA PRO A 74 -7.15 10.58 8.50
C PRO A 74 -6.01 9.58 8.69
N ILE A 75 -6.18 8.62 9.61
CA ILE A 75 -5.16 7.63 9.99
C ILE A 75 -5.84 6.28 10.14
N ARG A 76 -5.17 5.21 9.71
CA ARG A 76 -5.55 3.83 10.01
C ARG A 76 -4.36 3.05 10.56
N LEU A 77 -4.61 2.30 11.61
CA LEU A 77 -3.74 1.24 12.10
C LEU A 77 -4.40 -0.09 11.76
N ILE A 78 -3.76 -0.87 10.91
CA ILE A 78 -4.30 -2.10 10.33
C ILE A 78 -3.41 -3.25 10.75
N ASP A 79 -3.97 -4.32 11.30
CA ASP A 79 -3.24 -5.57 11.59
C ASP A 79 -3.52 -6.60 10.51
N ILE A 80 -2.48 -7.05 9.85
CA ILE A 80 -2.54 -8.14 8.87
C ILE A 80 -1.54 -9.21 9.28
N LYS A 81 -2.05 -10.34 9.74
CA LYS A 81 -1.22 -11.49 10.16
C LYS A 81 -0.20 -11.16 11.27
N GLY A 82 -0.56 -10.25 12.18
CA GLY A 82 0.30 -9.80 13.27
C GLY A 82 1.33 -8.74 12.85
N ILE A 83 1.26 -8.23 11.63
CA ILE A 83 2.04 -7.08 11.16
C ILE A 83 1.14 -5.85 11.19
N LYS A 84 1.49 -4.89 12.04
CA LYS A 84 0.78 -3.60 12.10
C LYS A 84 1.28 -2.66 11.00
N ILE A 85 0.33 -2.07 10.30
CA ILE A 85 0.53 -1.11 9.22
C ILE A 85 -0.11 0.20 9.65
N LEU A 86 0.68 1.26 9.75
CA LEU A 86 0.21 2.62 9.95
C LEU A 86 0.04 3.26 8.57
N MET A 87 -1.14 3.78 8.27
CA MET A 87 -1.43 4.45 7.00
C MET A 87 -2.07 5.80 7.21
N PHE A 88 -1.57 6.81 6.53
CA PHE A 88 -2.08 8.18 6.48
C PHE A 88 -1.72 8.82 5.14
N HIS A 89 -2.33 9.96 4.78
CA HIS A 89 -2.03 10.57 3.48
C HIS A 89 -0.69 11.31 3.47
N GLY A 90 -0.41 12.15 4.45
CA GLY A 90 0.87 12.85 4.56
C GLY A 90 0.79 14.37 4.50
N ASP A 91 -0.33 14.95 4.08
CA ASP A 91 -0.54 16.40 3.97
C ASP A 91 -0.39 17.17 5.30
N LYS A 92 -0.57 16.46 6.44
CA LYS A 92 -0.49 17.01 7.81
C LYS A 92 0.66 16.43 8.62
N PHE A 93 1.59 15.75 7.99
CA PHE A 93 2.67 15.05 8.65
C PHE A 93 4.02 15.51 8.12
N PHE A 94 5.03 15.47 8.99
CA PHE A 94 6.40 15.59 8.54
C PHE A 94 6.81 14.27 7.88
N LEU A 95 7.20 14.34 6.61
CA LEU A 95 7.54 13.18 5.79
C LEU A 95 9.07 12.96 5.68
N ASP A 96 9.85 13.54 6.60
CA ASP A 96 11.25 13.17 6.72
C ASP A 96 11.38 11.75 7.33
N LEU A 97 12.48 11.09 7.00
CA LEU A 97 12.64 9.67 7.30
C LEU A 97 12.60 9.36 8.80
N ASP A 98 13.26 10.21 9.63
CA ASP A 98 13.34 10.00 11.06
C ASP A 98 11.95 10.13 11.71
N MET A 99 11.15 11.09 11.26
CA MET A 99 9.78 11.25 11.74
C MET A 99 8.88 10.10 11.32
N LEU A 100 9.02 9.59 10.10
CA LEU A 100 8.26 8.43 9.62
C LEU A 100 8.60 7.16 10.42
N VAL A 101 9.88 6.95 10.74
CA VAL A 101 10.31 5.85 11.62
C VAL A 101 9.74 6.02 13.03
N ASN A 102 9.78 7.25 13.58
CA ASN A 102 9.20 7.54 14.89
C ASN A 102 7.68 7.29 14.92
N TYR A 103 6.93 7.63 13.85
CA TYR A 103 5.52 7.30 13.77
C TYR A 103 5.31 5.78 13.80
N GLY A 104 6.10 5.01 13.03
CA GLY A 104 6.07 3.55 13.06
C GLY A 104 6.26 3.02 14.48
N ASN A 105 7.29 3.44 15.16
CA ASN A 105 7.64 3.01 16.51
C ASN A 105 6.55 3.39 17.54
N ASN A 106 6.00 4.60 17.47
CA ASN A 106 4.95 5.05 18.39
C ASN A 106 3.65 4.23 18.27
N TYR A 107 3.35 3.71 17.10
CA TYR A 107 2.18 2.86 16.86
C TYR A 107 2.49 1.35 16.87
N ASP A 108 3.72 0.96 17.18
CA ASP A 108 4.22 -0.42 17.07
C ASP A 108 3.94 -0.99 15.67
N ALA A 109 4.07 -0.15 14.65
CA ALA A 109 3.84 -0.51 13.25
C ALA A 109 5.15 -0.89 12.57
N LYS A 110 5.15 -1.99 11.83
CA LYS A 110 6.29 -2.44 11.02
C LYS A 110 6.30 -1.82 9.64
N ILE A 111 5.16 -1.27 9.20
CA ILE A 111 5.02 -0.63 7.90
C ILE A 111 4.32 0.72 8.12
N VAL A 112 4.90 1.78 7.55
CA VAL A 112 4.30 3.11 7.47
C VAL A 112 4.04 3.42 6.00
N ILE A 113 2.78 3.66 5.66
CA ILE A 113 2.35 3.97 4.29
C ILE A 113 1.86 5.41 4.25
N HIS A 114 2.36 6.19 3.29
CA HIS A 114 1.84 7.52 3.00
C HIS A 114 1.67 7.76 1.49
N GLY A 115 0.96 8.80 1.11
CA GLY A 115 0.79 9.31 -0.24
C GLY A 115 1.34 10.72 -0.40
N HIS A 116 0.53 11.61 -0.98
CA HIS A 116 0.70 13.06 -1.08
C HIS A 116 1.84 13.56 -1.98
N THR A 117 2.99 12.93 -1.94
CA THR A 117 4.16 13.38 -2.71
C THR A 117 4.05 13.08 -4.19
N HIS A 118 3.23 12.10 -4.59
CA HIS A 118 3.13 11.52 -5.93
C HIS A 118 4.45 10.91 -6.43
N ILE A 119 5.44 10.75 -5.55
CA ILE A 119 6.76 10.19 -5.85
C ILE A 119 6.86 8.83 -5.16
N PRO A 120 7.07 7.74 -5.92
CA PRO A 120 7.25 6.43 -5.31
C PRO A 120 8.53 6.41 -4.47
N TYR A 121 8.41 5.87 -3.26
CA TYR A 121 9.53 5.77 -2.32
C TYR A 121 9.40 4.52 -1.47
N TYR A 122 10.51 3.83 -1.26
CA TYR A 122 10.59 2.75 -0.29
C TYR A 122 11.96 2.75 0.39
N ASN A 123 11.93 2.61 1.71
CA ASN A 123 13.11 2.37 2.53
C ASN A 123 12.74 1.51 3.74
N CYS A 124 13.73 0.82 4.31
CA CYS A 124 13.58 0.10 5.58
C CYS A 124 14.67 0.56 6.53
N VAL A 125 14.26 1.18 7.63
CA VAL A 125 15.17 1.73 8.64
C VAL A 125 14.74 1.20 10.00
N ASP A 126 15.68 0.62 10.74
CA ASP A 126 15.46 0.05 12.07
C ASP A 126 14.28 -0.94 12.15
N GLY A 127 14.05 -1.67 11.05
CA GLY A 127 12.97 -2.64 10.92
C GLY A 127 11.58 -2.02 10.69
N VAL A 128 11.50 -0.71 10.42
CA VAL A 128 10.29 -0.02 9.97
C VAL A 128 10.38 0.20 8.46
N HIS A 129 9.42 -0.33 7.73
CA HIS A 129 9.28 -0.18 6.29
C HIS A 129 8.49 1.08 5.97
N ILE A 130 9.09 2.04 5.29
CA ILE A 130 8.46 3.31 4.88
C ILE A 130 8.12 3.22 3.40
N LEU A 131 6.87 3.42 3.05
CA LEU A 131 6.36 3.24 1.70
C LEU A 131 5.48 4.41 1.24
N CYS A 132 5.83 4.98 0.10
CA CYS A 132 4.91 5.76 -0.73
C CYS A 132 4.73 5.04 -2.08
N PRO A 133 3.51 4.66 -2.48
CA PRO A 133 3.30 3.93 -3.74
C PRO A 133 3.44 4.82 -4.99
N GLY A 134 3.57 6.14 -4.81
CA GLY A 134 3.48 7.12 -5.89
C GLY A 134 2.04 7.46 -6.23
N SER A 135 1.78 7.87 -7.47
CA SER A 135 0.45 8.19 -7.95
C SER A 135 0.12 7.42 -9.22
N ILE A 136 -1.14 6.99 -9.34
CA ILE A 136 -1.68 6.40 -10.58
C ILE A 136 -2.10 7.47 -11.57
N ALA A 137 -2.70 8.58 -11.10
CA ALA A 137 -3.27 9.60 -11.96
C ALA A 137 -2.29 10.71 -12.35
N TYR A 138 -1.51 11.18 -11.38
CA TYR A 138 -0.62 12.35 -11.55
C TYR A 138 0.79 12.07 -11.03
N PRO A 139 1.52 11.09 -11.61
CA PRO A 139 2.88 10.79 -11.16
C PRO A 139 3.80 11.99 -11.38
N ARG A 140 4.60 12.32 -10.36
CA ARG A 140 5.65 13.35 -10.45
C ARG A 140 6.98 12.81 -10.95
N VAL A 141 7.01 11.52 -11.27
CA VAL A 141 8.07 10.81 -11.99
C VAL A 141 7.53 10.29 -13.31
N SER A 142 8.37 9.68 -14.13
CA SER A 142 8.02 9.32 -15.51
C SER A 142 6.86 8.32 -15.69
N LYS A 143 6.46 7.61 -14.63
CA LYS A 143 5.46 6.51 -14.73
C LYS A 143 4.50 6.51 -13.54
N ALA A 144 3.25 6.15 -13.83
CA ALA A 144 2.28 5.78 -12.81
C ALA A 144 2.72 4.51 -12.09
N THR A 145 2.58 4.48 -10.77
CA THR A 145 3.04 3.37 -9.93
C THR A 145 2.01 2.98 -8.88
N TYR A 146 2.14 1.75 -8.40
CA TYR A 146 1.51 1.22 -7.20
C TYR A 146 2.52 0.34 -6.46
N ALA A 147 2.22 -0.10 -5.26
CA ALA A 147 3.10 -0.99 -4.52
C ALA A 147 2.43 -2.34 -4.21
N LEU A 148 3.26 -3.38 -4.12
CA LEU A 148 2.90 -4.70 -3.63
C LEU A 148 3.74 -5.01 -2.40
N ILE A 149 3.06 -5.31 -1.27
CA ILE A 149 3.69 -5.79 -0.05
C ILE A 149 3.43 -7.28 0.04
N SER A 150 4.48 -8.07 0.26
CA SER A 150 4.40 -9.50 0.48
C SER A 150 4.92 -9.83 1.88
N ILE A 151 4.10 -10.49 2.70
CA ILE A 151 4.44 -10.90 4.06
C ILE A 151 4.51 -12.43 4.09
N ASP A 152 5.66 -12.97 4.46
CA ASP A 152 5.77 -14.39 4.79
C ASP A 152 5.08 -14.68 6.13
N ASN A 153 4.05 -15.51 6.11
CA ASN A 153 3.21 -15.78 7.28
C ASN A 153 3.95 -16.54 8.40
N ILE A 154 5.06 -17.21 8.07
CA ILE A 154 5.87 -18.01 9.01
C ILE A 154 6.99 -17.15 9.57
N THR A 155 7.85 -16.62 8.70
CA THR A 155 9.05 -15.87 9.10
C THR A 155 8.77 -14.43 9.46
N LYS A 156 7.60 -13.90 9.06
CA LYS A 156 7.21 -12.48 9.15
C LYS A 156 8.10 -11.54 8.34
N ASN A 157 8.89 -12.07 7.41
CA ASN A 157 9.66 -11.25 6.50
C ASN A 157 8.72 -10.44 5.59
N ILE A 158 9.05 -9.17 5.41
CA ILE A 158 8.30 -8.21 4.60
C ILE A 158 9.14 -7.88 3.37
N LYS A 159 8.54 -8.04 2.19
CA LYS A 159 9.09 -7.58 0.91
C LYS A 159 8.16 -6.50 0.36
N VAL A 160 8.73 -5.40 -0.12
CA VAL A 160 7.98 -4.31 -0.77
C VAL A 160 8.52 -4.12 -2.18
N GLU A 161 7.63 -4.03 -3.14
CA GLU A 161 7.94 -3.79 -4.55
C GLU A 161 7.10 -2.62 -5.06
N ILE A 162 7.77 -1.62 -5.66
CA ILE A 162 7.09 -0.55 -6.39
C ILE A 162 7.01 -0.97 -7.86
N LEU A 163 5.80 -1.06 -8.37
CA LEU A 163 5.48 -1.62 -9.68
C LEU A 163 4.91 -0.53 -10.59
N ASN A 164 5.26 -0.58 -11.87
CA ASN A 164 4.66 0.31 -12.86
C ASN A 164 3.19 -0.07 -13.06
N TYR A 165 2.32 0.94 -12.95
CA TYR A 165 0.93 0.82 -13.37
C TYR A 165 0.86 1.16 -14.86
N ALA A 166 0.70 0.13 -15.70
CA ALA A 166 0.37 0.32 -17.11
C ALA A 166 -1.07 -0.19 -17.30
N ASN A 167 -1.95 0.66 -17.86
CA ASN A 167 -3.20 0.18 -18.43
C ASN A 167 -2.84 -0.71 -19.63
N ARG A 168 -3.06 -2.01 -19.54
CA ARG A 168 -3.06 -2.94 -20.67
C ARG A 168 -4.47 -3.33 -20.97
#